data_8e662a840f3b0e052177bc5ec80614de
#
_entry.id   8e662a840f3b0e052177bc5ec80614de
#
_cell.length_a   1.000
_cell.length_b   1.000
_cell.length_c   1.000
_cell.angle_alpha   90.00
_cell.angle_beta   90.00
_cell.angle_gamma   90.00
#
_symmetry.space_group_name_H-M   'P 1'
#
loop_
_entity.id
_entity.type
_entity.pdbx_description
1 polymer ?
#
loop_
_entity_poly.entity_id
_entity_poly.type
_entity_poly.pdbx_seq_one_letter_code
_entity_poly.pdbx_strand_id
1 'polypeptide(L)'
;MIEWILFVILSFLAADFIAGVFHWWEDSYLDQDTPIFGRLIGGPNQLHHSDQYAFLKGSYWHRNYTTIIPSMLACGACLCFDATQDAWLTFLFLSQANQIHAWGHSKGKNGWLVSMAQRCGILQSCKHHAEHHRSPYHIRYCVMSPMLNPILDAIGFWRYIEYVV
;
A
#
# COMPACT_ATOMS: atom_id res chain seq x y z
N MET A 1 -7.23 -25.56 10.32
CA MET A 1 -6.91 -25.22 8.92
C MET A 1 -7.66 -23.96 8.44
N ILE A 2 -8.99 -23.89 8.58
CA ILE A 2 -9.79 -22.71 8.19
C ILE A 2 -9.38 -21.47 8.99
N GLU A 3 -9.16 -21.59 10.29
CA GLU A 3 -8.72 -20.48 11.16
C GLU A 3 -7.40 -19.87 10.70
N TRP A 4 -6.43 -20.68 10.30
CA TRP A 4 -5.17 -20.19 9.75
C TRP A 4 -5.32 -19.46 8.42
N ILE A 5 -6.22 -19.92 7.56
CA ILE A 5 -6.51 -19.26 6.29
C ILE A 5 -7.14 -17.89 6.57
N LEU A 6 -8.14 -17.83 7.45
CA LEU A 6 -8.78 -16.58 7.85
C LEU A 6 -7.77 -15.60 8.49
N PHE A 7 -6.93 -16.12 9.38
CA PHE A 7 -5.85 -15.36 10.01
C PHE A 7 -4.94 -14.68 8.96
N VAL A 8 -4.44 -15.44 7.97
CA VAL A 8 -3.58 -14.91 6.90
C VAL A 8 -4.31 -13.87 6.06
N ILE A 9 -5.57 -14.12 5.70
CA ILE A 9 -6.38 -13.18 4.92
C ILE A 9 -6.60 -11.87 5.70
N LEU A 10 -7.00 -11.96 6.96
CA LEU A 10 -7.25 -10.78 7.79
C LEU A 10 -5.98 -9.96 8.02
N SER A 11 -4.85 -10.61 8.28
CA SER A 11 -3.55 -9.92 8.40
C SER A 11 -3.14 -9.23 7.10
N PHE A 12 -3.38 -9.85 5.94
CA PHE A 12 -3.11 -9.23 4.64
C PHE A 12 -4.02 -8.03 4.37
N LEU A 13 -5.32 -8.13 4.67
CA LEU A 13 -6.27 -7.03 4.52
C LEU A 13 -5.97 -5.89 5.51
N ALA A 14 -5.55 -6.20 6.74
CA ALA A 14 -5.12 -5.19 7.70
C ALA A 14 -3.89 -4.43 7.19
N ALA A 15 -2.90 -5.13 6.62
CA ALA A 15 -1.74 -4.51 6.00
C ALA A 15 -2.13 -3.63 4.81
N ASP A 16 -3.05 -4.08 3.96
CA ASP A 16 -3.56 -3.32 2.82
C ASP A 16 -4.30 -2.05 3.27
N PHE A 17 -5.10 -2.15 4.33
CA PHE A 17 -5.76 -0.99 4.92
C PHE A 17 -4.77 0.03 5.48
N ILE A 18 -3.77 -0.43 6.25
CA ILE A 18 -2.72 0.44 6.80
C ILE A 18 -1.94 1.11 5.67
N ALA A 19 -1.54 0.36 4.63
CA ALA A 19 -0.88 0.91 3.45
C ALA A 19 -1.76 1.95 2.75
N GLY A 20 -3.08 1.71 2.65
CA GLY A 20 -4.05 2.65 2.09
C GLY A 20 -4.17 3.95 2.89
N VAL A 21 -4.16 3.87 4.23
CA VAL A 21 -4.19 5.06 5.09
C VAL A 21 -2.91 5.89 4.92
N PHE A 22 -1.74 5.24 4.85
CA PHE A 22 -0.49 5.95 4.57
C PHE A 22 -0.49 6.59 3.18
N HIS A 23 -0.93 5.88 2.16
CA HIS A 23 -1.02 6.40 0.80
C HIS A 23 -1.97 7.61 0.71
N TRP A 24 -3.15 7.53 1.35
CA TRP A 24 -4.06 8.66 1.48
C TRP A 24 -3.40 9.85 2.17
N TRP A 25 -2.66 9.62 3.26
CA TRP A 25 -1.97 10.67 3.98
C TRP A 25 -0.85 11.29 3.13
N GLU A 26 -0.08 10.49 2.41
CA GLU A 26 0.96 10.94 1.48
C GLU A 26 0.37 11.85 0.39
N ASP A 27 -0.75 11.44 -0.22
CA ASP A 27 -1.39 12.19 -1.30
C ASP A 27 -2.07 13.47 -0.81
N SER A 28 -2.58 13.48 0.41
CA SER A 28 -3.40 14.57 0.94
C SER A 28 -2.58 15.65 1.64
N TYR A 29 -1.44 15.30 2.23
CA TYR A 29 -0.71 16.19 3.15
C TYR A 29 0.78 16.33 2.87
N LEU A 30 1.38 15.52 1.99
CA LEU A 30 2.81 15.58 1.73
C LEU A 30 3.11 16.13 0.34
N ASP A 31 4.06 17.06 0.30
CA ASP A 31 4.71 17.57 -0.90
C ASP A 31 6.23 17.51 -0.76
N GLN A 32 6.96 17.90 -1.79
CA GLN A 32 8.42 17.90 -1.77
C GLN A 32 9.03 18.87 -0.73
N ASP A 33 8.29 19.90 -0.32
CA ASP A 33 8.74 20.95 0.60
C ASP A 33 8.35 20.66 2.05
N THR A 34 7.57 19.60 2.29
CA THR A 34 7.17 19.16 3.63
C THR A 34 8.40 18.84 4.49
N PRO A 35 8.57 19.48 5.66
CA PRO A 35 9.71 19.22 6.54
C PRO A 35 9.86 17.72 6.86
N ILE A 36 11.10 17.21 6.84
CA ILE A 36 11.48 15.82 7.13
C ILE A 36 11.01 14.84 6.06
N PHE A 37 9.72 14.79 5.74
CA PHE A 37 9.12 13.77 4.87
C PHE A 37 9.10 14.17 3.39
N GLY A 38 9.24 15.45 3.05
CA GLY A 38 9.11 15.92 1.68
C GLY A 38 10.07 15.24 0.71
N ARG A 39 11.38 15.23 1.02
CA ARG A 39 12.39 14.59 0.16
C ARG A 39 12.33 13.07 0.14
N LEU A 40 11.87 12.45 1.22
CA LEU A 40 11.86 10.99 1.37
C LEU A 40 10.58 10.35 0.81
N ILE A 41 9.45 11.06 0.93
CA ILE A 41 8.12 10.54 0.63
C ILE A 41 7.38 11.48 -0.32
N GLY A 42 7.14 12.75 0.06
CA GLY A 42 6.29 13.67 -0.68
C GLY A 42 6.74 13.91 -2.13
N GLY A 43 8.02 14.21 -2.37
CA GLY A 43 8.56 14.39 -3.72
C GLY A 43 8.48 13.12 -4.57
N PRO A 44 8.95 11.95 -4.12
CA PRO A 44 8.75 10.69 -4.82
C PRO A 44 7.29 10.37 -5.11
N ASN A 45 6.36 10.67 -4.18
CA ASN A 45 4.94 10.47 -4.37
C ASN A 45 4.35 11.40 -5.44
N GLN A 46 4.66 12.69 -5.42
CA GLN A 46 4.27 13.64 -6.47
C GLN A 46 4.82 13.22 -7.85
N LEU A 47 6.08 12.79 -7.90
CA LEU A 47 6.67 12.27 -9.13
C LEU A 47 5.92 11.02 -9.61
N HIS A 48 5.53 10.13 -8.72
CA HIS A 48 4.78 8.92 -9.00
C HIS A 48 3.40 9.23 -9.63
N HIS A 49 2.69 10.27 -9.19
CA HIS A 49 1.44 10.71 -9.82
C HIS A 49 1.64 11.33 -11.20
N SER A 50 2.76 12.02 -11.43
CA SER A 50 3.06 12.64 -12.72
C SER A 50 3.74 11.69 -13.73
N ASP A 51 4.65 10.83 -13.27
CA ASP A 51 5.28 9.73 -14.03
C ASP A 51 5.18 8.42 -13.25
N GLN A 52 4.08 7.71 -13.44
CA GLN A 52 3.81 6.43 -12.77
C GLN A 52 4.92 5.38 -12.96
N TYR A 53 5.75 5.51 -14.02
CA TYR A 53 6.86 4.60 -14.28
C TYR A 53 8.14 4.99 -13.57
N ALA A 54 8.27 6.21 -13.04
CA ALA A 54 9.40 6.62 -12.23
C ALA A 54 9.57 5.68 -11.02
N PHE A 55 8.47 5.24 -10.43
CA PHE A 55 8.44 4.30 -9.32
C PHE A 55 9.06 2.93 -9.65
N LEU A 56 9.04 2.51 -10.93
CA LEU A 56 9.62 1.25 -11.39
C LEU A 56 11.12 1.32 -11.67
N LYS A 57 11.69 2.53 -11.83
CA LYS A 57 13.09 2.72 -12.25
C LYS A 57 14.10 2.44 -11.13
N GLY A 58 13.69 2.52 -9.86
CA GLY A 58 14.55 2.29 -8.70
C GLY A 58 14.86 0.80 -8.45
N SER A 59 15.93 0.55 -7.68
CA SER A 59 16.20 -0.79 -7.15
C SER A 59 15.08 -1.25 -6.22
N TYR A 60 15.03 -2.56 -5.93
CA TYR A 60 14.09 -3.11 -4.95
C TYR A 60 14.20 -2.38 -3.60
N TRP A 61 15.42 -2.19 -3.08
CA TRP A 61 15.64 -1.49 -1.81
C TRP A 61 15.16 -0.05 -1.86
N HIS A 62 15.54 0.69 -2.89
CA HIS A 62 15.17 2.10 -3.03
C HIS A 62 13.65 2.31 -3.06
N ARG A 63 12.91 1.36 -3.61
CA ARG A 63 11.45 1.40 -3.68
C ARG A 63 10.77 1.02 -2.36
N ASN A 64 11.39 0.10 -1.59
CA ASN A 64 10.72 -0.54 -0.46
C ASN A 64 11.21 -0.11 0.92
N TYR A 65 12.32 0.63 1.05
CA TYR A 65 12.87 0.97 2.38
C TYR A 65 11.88 1.75 3.25
N THR A 66 11.01 2.57 2.66
CA THR A 66 10.00 3.36 3.38
C THR A 66 8.87 2.51 3.97
N THR A 67 8.66 1.30 3.47
CA THR A 67 7.75 0.31 4.08
C THR A 67 8.49 -0.74 4.90
N ILE A 68 9.67 -1.18 4.46
CA ILE A 68 10.45 -2.21 5.16
C ILE A 68 10.92 -1.72 6.54
N ILE A 69 11.55 -0.53 6.61
CA ILE A 69 12.14 -0.05 7.86
C ILE A 69 11.08 0.15 8.96
N PRO A 70 9.98 0.88 8.73
CA PRO A 70 8.93 1.02 9.75
C PRO A 70 8.30 -0.32 10.14
N SER A 71 8.08 -1.21 9.18
CA SER A 71 7.52 -2.53 9.47
C SER A 71 8.45 -3.39 10.34
N MET A 72 9.75 -3.35 10.08
CA MET A 72 10.73 -4.07 10.90
C MET A 72 10.84 -3.49 12.32
N LEU A 73 10.77 -2.16 12.46
CA LEU A 73 10.70 -1.51 13.77
C LEU A 73 9.42 -1.89 14.52
N ALA A 74 8.28 -1.93 13.85
CA ALA A 74 7.02 -2.37 14.44
C ALA A 74 7.08 -3.87 14.85
N CYS A 75 7.66 -4.74 14.02
CA CYS A 75 7.92 -6.14 14.39
C CYS A 75 8.81 -6.24 15.65
N GLY A 76 9.87 -5.44 15.73
CA GLY A 76 10.73 -5.37 16.91
C GLY A 76 9.96 -4.94 18.16
N ALA A 77 9.10 -3.93 18.05
CA ALA A 77 8.25 -3.50 19.13
C ALA A 77 7.25 -4.61 19.55
N CYS A 78 6.66 -5.33 18.59
CA CYS A 78 5.80 -6.48 18.88
C CYS A 78 6.51 -7.54 19.74
N LEU A 79 7.79 -7.79 19.51
CA LEU A 79 8.60 -8.71 20.33
C LEU A 79 8.74 -8.23 21.77
N CYS A 80 8.96 -6.91 21.96
CA CYS A 80 9.16 -6.32 23.27
C CYS A 80 7.88 -6.29 24.13
N PHE A 81 6.72 -6.30 23.47
CA PHE A 81 5.40 -6.14 24.11
C PHE A 81 4.50 -7.38 24.01
N ASP A 82 5.07 -8.55 23.70
CA ASP A 82 4.34 -9.82 23.56
C ASP A 82 3.08 -9.72 22.70
N ALA A 83 3.18 -8.96 21.59
CA ALA A 83 2.04 -8.74 20.69
C ALA A 83 1.61 -10.05 19.99
N THR A 84 0.36 -10.08 19.58
CA THR A 84 -0.26 -11.24 18.94
C THR A 84 0.39 -11.59 17.59
N GLN A 85 0.22 -12.85 17.17
CA GLN A 85 0.74 -13.33 15.88
C GLN A 85 0.18 -12.55 14.69
N ASP A 86 -1.02 -12.00 14.81
CA ASP A 86 -1.68 -11.15 13.79
C ASP A 86 -0.87 -9.89 13.48
N ALA A 87 -0.31 -9.26 14.51
CA ALA A 87 0.51 -8.07 14.35
C ALA A 87 1.77 -8.35 13.53
N TRP A 88 2.45 -9.46 13.81
CA TRP A 88 3.64 -9.87 13.08
C TRP A 88 3.37 -10.06 11.60
N LEU A 89 2.36 -10.84 11.29
CA LEU A 89 2.04 -11.17 9.90
C LEU A 89 1.56 -9.94 9.15
N THR A 90 0.81 -9.07 9.82
CA THR A 90 0.38 -7.78 9.26
C THR A 90 1.59 -6.92 8.88
N PHE A 91 2.58 -6.74 9.77
CA PHE A 91 3.78 -5.95 9.45
C PHE A 91 4.67 -6.62 8.41
N LEU A 92 4.72 -7.96 8.37
CA LEU A 92 5.41 -8.68 7.31
C LEU A 92 4.79 -8.38 5.94
N PHE A 93 3.46 -8.43 5.81
CA PHE A 93 2.77 -8.04 4.59
C PHE A 93 2.97 -6.56 4.26
N LEU A 94 2.83 -5.68 5.24
CA LEU A 94 3.00 -4.24 5.06
C LEU A 94 4.39 -3.88 4.52
N SER A 95 5.43 -4.60 4.92
CA SER A 95 6.79 -4.40 4.41
C SER A 95 6.89 -4.55 2.88
N GLN A 96 5.96 -5.27 2.24
CA GLN A 96 5.91 -5.52 0.80
C GLN A 96 4.92 -4.62 0.06
N ALA A 97 4.25 -3.69 0.75
CA ALA A 97 3.20 -2.85 0.15
C ALA A 97 3.71 -2.08 -1.08
N ASN A 98 4.86 -1.42 -1.00
CA ASN A 98 5.44 -0.69 -2.14
C ASN A 98 5.82 -1.61 -3.31
N GLN A 99 6.26 -2.84 -3.04
CA GLN A 99 6.56 -3.79 -4.11
C GLN A 99 5.28 -4.26 -4.81
N ILE A 100 4.21 -4.51 -4.05
CA ILE A 100 2.91 -4.91 -4.62
C ILE A 100 2.30 -3.73 -5.40
N HIS A 101 2.40 -2.52 -4.87
CA HIS A 101 2.03 -1.27 -5.55
C HIS A 101 2.78 -1.12 -6.89
N ALA A 102 4.10 -1.34 -6.91
CA ALA A 102 4.90 -1.31 -8.13
C ALA A 102 4.42 -2.33 -9.18
N TRP A 103 3.98 -3.52 -8.76
CA TRP A 103 3.38 -4.48 -9.69
C TRP A 103 2.06 -3.97 -10.30
N GLY A 104 1.35 -3.08 -9.62
CA GLY A 104 0.19 -2.34 -10.15
C GLY A 104 0.55 -1.41 -11.31
N HIS A 105 1.80 -0.93 -11.40
CA HIS A 105 2.28 -0.07 -12.49
C HIS A 105 3.00 -0.78 -13.64
N SER A 106 3.25 -2.08 -13.54
CA SER A 106 4.13 -2.83 -14.44
C SER A 106 3.60 -3.06 -15.87
N LYS A 107 2.40 -2.58 -16.20
CA LYS A 107 1.71 -2.86 -17.49
C LYS A 107 1.56 -4.36 -17.80
N GLY A 108 1.39 -5.19 -16.78
CA GLY A 108 1.28 -6.64 -16.93
C GLY A 108 2.59 -7.35 -17.23
N LYS A 109 3.74 -6.69 -17.11
CA LYS A 109 5.08 -7.27 -17.28
C LYS A 109 5.61 -7.92 -16.00
N ASN A 110 4.72 -8.48 -15.18
CA ASN A 110 5.07 -9.21 -13.98
C ASN A 110 5.36 -10.68 -14.32
N GLY A 111 6.11 -11.36 -13.46
CA GLY A 111 6.25 -12.80 -13.53
C GLY A 111 4.90 -13.52 -13.45
N TRP A 112 4.85 -14.78 -13.93
CA TRP A 112 3.59 -15.51 -14.08
C TRP A 112 2.79 -15.66 -12.76
N LEU A 113 3.45 -15.85 -11.61
CA LEU A 113 2.81 -15.95 -10.30
C LEU A 113 2.08 -14.67 -9.92
N VAL A 114 2.74 -13.52 -10.05
CA VAL A 114 2.14 -12.20 -9.76
C VAL A 114 0.98 -11.95 -10.71
N SER A 115 1.17 -12.23 -12.00
CA SER A 115 0.11 -12.06 -13.01
C SER A 115 -1.11 -12.93 -12.71
N MET A 116 -0.90 -14.16 -12.21
CA MET A 116 -1.99 -15.05 -11.80
C MET A 116 -2.69 -14.51 -10.54
N ALA A 117 -1.95 -14.08 -9.53
CA ALA A 117 -2.53 -13.49 -8.32
C ALA A 117 -3.35 -12.22 -8.63
N GLN A 118 -2.90 -11.39 -9.58
CA GLN A 118 -3.65 -10.24 -10.08
C GLN A 118 -4.94 -10.63 -10.81
N ARG A 119 -4.89 -11.68 -11.64
CA ARG A 119 -6.08 -12.21 -12.35
C ARG A 119 -7.11 -12.81 -11.40
N CYS A 120 -6.65 -13.48 -10.34
CA CYS A 120 -7.52 -14.06 -9.30
C CYS A 120 -8.04 -13.02 -8.29
N GLY A 121 -7.65 -11.75 -8.40
CA GLY A 121 -8.08 -10.71 -7.47
C GLY A 121 -7.45 -10.81 -6.07
N ILE A 122 -6.37 -11.56 -5.91
CA ILE A 122 -5.59 -11.62 -4.66
C ILE A 122 -4.74 -10.36 -4.54
N LEU A 123 -4.04 -9.99 -5.63
CA LEU A 123 -3.30 -8.74 -5.73
C LEU A 123 -4.02 -7.77 -6.66
N GLN A 124 -3.85 -6.49 -6.41
CA GLN A 124 -4.42 -5.47 -7.28
C GLN A 124 -3.87 -5.57 -8.71
N SER A 125 -4.73 -5.39 -9.70
CA SER A 125 -4.35 -5.35 -11.10
C SER A 125 -3.92 -3.94 -11.52
N CYS A 126 -3.16 -3.84 -12.62
CA CYS A 126 -2.82 -2.54 -13.22
C CYS A 126 -4.06 -1.72 -13.59
N LYS A 127 -5.15 -2.38 -14.02
CA LYS A 127 -6.42 -1.70 -14.33
C LYS A 127 -7.06 -1.11 -13.07
N HIS A 128 -7.07 -1.86 -11.96
CA HIS A 128 -7.63 -1.41 -10.69
C HIS A 128 -6.85 -0.20 -10.14
N HIS A 129 -5.53 -0.29 -10.13
CA HIS A 129 -4.68 0.80 -9.64
C HIS A 129 -4.71 2.05 -10.53
N ALA A 130 -4.85 1.88 -11.85
CA ALA A 130 -4.99 2.99 -12.77
C ALA A 130 -6.23 3.87 -12.50
N GLU A 131 -7.24 3.38 -11.78
CA GLU A 131 -8.39 4.18 -11.38
C GLU A 131 -8.07 5.16 -10.26
N HIS A 132 -7.13 4.82 -9.36
CA HIS A 132 -6.58 5.75 -8.39
C HIS A 132 -5.83 6.91 -9.09
N HIS A 133 -5.07 6.62 -10.14
CA HIS A 133 -4.33 7.62 -10.93
C HIS A 133 -5.19 8.47 -11.87
N ARG A 134 -6.51 8.48 -11.73
CA ARG A 134 -7.40 9.41 -12.42
C ARG A 134 -7.74 10.58 -11.51
N SER A 135 -7.61 11.81 -12.04
CA SER A 135 -8.07 13.00 -11.31
C SER A 135 -9.55 12.83 -10.91
N PRO A 136 -9.92 13.18 -9.66
CA PRO A 136 -9.17 13.94 -8.66
C PRO A 136 -8.34 13.12 -7.66
N TYR A 137 -8.01 11.86 -7.92
CA TYR A 137 -7.14 11.00 -7.09
C TYR A 137 -7.71 10.68 -5.70
N HIS A 138 -9.02 10.65 -5.54
CA HIS A 138 -9.69 10.63 -4.24
C HIS A 138 -10.25 9.26 -3.84
N ILE A 139 -9.88 8.20 -4.54
CA ILE A 139 -10.41 6.84 -4.35
C ILE A 139 -9.29 5.81 -4.47
N ARG A 140 -9.54 4.61 -3.98
CA ARG A 140 -8.68 3.42 -4.20
C ARG A 140 -7.26 3.53 -3.68
N TYR A 141 -7.12 4.04 -2.47
CA TYR A 141 -5.83 4.20 -1.82
C TYR A 141 -5.20 2.89 -1.33
N CYS A 142 -5.97 1.81 -1.12
CA CYS A 142 -5.40 0.50 -0.82
C CYS A 142 -4.67 -0.05 -2.05
N VAL A 143 -3.39 -0.40 -1.88
CA VAL A 143 -2.47 -0.68 -3.00
C VAL A 143 -2.05 -2.14 -3.13
N MET A 144 -2.50 -3.01 -2.21
CA MET A 144 -2.10 -4.41 -2.23
C MET A 144 -3.15 -5.31 -2.89
N SER A 145 -4.44 -5.10 -2.56
CA SER A 145 -5.54 -5.89 -3.11
C SER A 145 -6.67 -5.02 -3.66
N PRO A 146 -7.55 -5.57 -4.51
CA PRO A 146 -8.75 -4.86 -4.94
C PRO A 146 -9.91 -4.94 -3.94
N MET A 147 -9.76 -5.64 -2.80
CA MET A 147 -10.88 -6.06 -1.96
C MET A 147 -11.47 -4.94 -1.11
N LEU A 148 -10.63 -4.12 -0.47
CA LEU A 148 -11.08 -3.08 0.46
C LEU A 148 -11.58 -1.83 -0.26
N ASN A 149 -10.95 -1.46 -1.37
CA ASN A 149 -11.25 -0.22 -2.08
C ASN A 149 -12.73 -0.02 -2.41
N PRO A 150 -13.46 -1.00 -2.98
CA PRO A 150 -14.88 -0.81 -3.30
C PRO A 150 -15.74 -0.51 -2.06
N ILE A 151 -15.39 -1.10 -0.92
CA ILE A 151 -16.12 -0.91 0.34
C ILE A 151 -15.82 0.48 0.91
N LEU A 152 -14.54 0.84 1.01
CA LEU A 152 -14.08 2.11 1.57
C LEU A 152 -14.57 3.30 0.72
N ASP A 153 -14.53 3.15 -0.61
CA ASP A 153 -15.04 4.16 -1.53
C ASP A 153 -16.57 4.32 -1.42
N ALA A 154 -17.32 3.22 -1.33
CA ALA A 154 -18.78 3.24 -1.25
C ALA A 154 -19.30 3.92 0.04
N ILE A 155 -18.60 3.77 1.16
CA ILE A 155 -18.95 4.43 2.44
C ILE A 155 -18.34 5.83 2.56
N GLY A 156 -17.58 6.30 1.56
CA GLY A 156 -16.94 7.62 1.58
C GLY A 156 -15.85 7.75 2.65
N PHE A 157 -15.20 6.63 3.03
CA PHE A 157 -14.24 6.59 4.14
C PHE A 157 -13.14 7.65 4.02
N TRP A 158 -12.52 7.79 2.86
CA TRP A 158 -11.42 8.72 2.63
C TRP A 158 -11.84 10.18 2.80
N ARG A 159 -13.04 10.54 2.35
CA ARG A 159 -13.61 11.89 2.54
C ARG A 159 -13.99 12.14 3.99
N TYR A 160 -14.47 11.10 4.68
CA TYR A 160 -14.80 11.23 6.11
C TYR A 160 -13.56 11.51 6.95
N ILE A 161 -12.47 10.78 6.75
CA ILE A 161 -11.23 11.01 7.53
C ILE A 161 -10.59 12.37 7.21
N GLU A 162 -10.69 12.88 5.98
CA GLU A 162 -10.26 14.26 5.65
C GLU A 162 -11.07 15.33 6.37
N TYR A 163 -12.34 15.06 6.64
CA TYR A 163 -13.19 15.99 7.39
C TYR A 163 -12.88 16.01 8.89
N VAL A 164 -12.37 14.90 9.43
CA VAL A 164 -12.13 14.72 10.88
C VAL A 164 -10.70 15.13 11.27
N VAL A 165 -9.74 15.08 10.35
CA VAL A 165 -8.32 15.42 10.57
C VAL A 165 -8.04 16.85 10.12
#